data_cdeb3fbe19f8d4590ce3a8ca760e4a9a
#
_entry.id   cdeb3fbe19f8d4590ce3a8ca760e4a9a
#
_cell.length_a   1.000
_cell.length_b   1.000
_cell.length_c   1.000
_cell.angle_alpha   90.00
_cell.angle_beta   90.00
_cell.angle_gamma   90.00
#
_symmetry.space_group_name_H-M   'P 1'
#
loop_
_entity.id
_entity.type
_entity.pdbx_description
1 polymer ?
#
loop_
_entity_poly.entity_id
_entity_poly.type
_entity_poly.pdbx_seq_one_letter_code
_entity_poly.pdbx_strand_id
1 'polypeptide(L)'
;MNYPIDTPVQARAVLKALRAAKGLSQTEVGRLLGVNQKRIARIEAATDRTSVAQVAKLVALLGGRLVIDDGKTNGKQPQATW
;
A
#
# COMPACT_ATOMS: atom_id res chain seq x y z
N MET A 1 -8.67 4.80 9.02
CA MET A 1 -7.80 3.96 9.84
C MET A 1 -6.40 3.92 9.24
N ASN A 2 -5.39 4.02 10.07
CA ASN A 2 -4.00 3.98 9.62
C ASN A 2 -3.40 2.61 9.85
N TYR A 3 -2.62 2.14 8.89
CA TYR A 3 -1.93 0.87 8.99
C TYR A 3 -0.44 1.12 9.08
N PRO A 4 0.20 0.83 10.21
CA PRO A 4 1.65 1.00 10.29
C PRO A 4 2.36 -0.04 9.42
N ILE A 5 3.41 0.41 8.76
CA ILE A 5 4.25 -0.46 7.94
C ILE A 5 5.70 -0.28 8.40
N ASP A 6 6.08 -1.05 9.40
CA ASP A 6 7.43 -1.00 9.95
C ASP A 6 8.28 -2.18 9.48
N THR A 7 7.65 -3.21 8.94
CA THR A 7 8.34 -4.42 8.48
C THR A 7 7.76 -4.88 7.16
N PRO A 8 8.52 -5.66 6.37
CA PRO A 8 7.98 -6.23 5.13
C PRO A 8 6.74 -7.09 5.34
N VAL A 9 6.65 -7.77 6.48
CA VAL A 9 5.49 -8.60 6.79
C VAL A 9 4.25 -7.73 6.93
N GLN A 10 4.37 -6.60 7.62
CA GLN A 10 3.27 -5.65 7.76
C GLN A 10 2.86 -5.07 6.42
N ALA A 11 3.81 -4.74 5.56
CA ALA A 11 3.52 -4.20 4.24
C ALA A 11 2.65 -5.15 3.43
N ARG A 12 3.01 -6.43 3.44
CA ARG A 12 2.24 -7.45 2.73
C ARG A 12 0.84 -7.59 3.31
N ALA A 13 0.75 -7.61 4.64
CA ALA A 13 -0.52 -7.76 5.33
C ALA A 13 -1.47 -6.59 5.04
N VAL A 14 -0.93 -5.37 4.99
CA VAL A 14 -1.71 -4.17 4.74
C VAL A 14 -2.31 -4.17 3.33
N LEU A 15 -1.52 -4.47 2.31
CA LEU A 15 -2.04 -4.52 0.94
C LEU A 15 -3.15 -5.56 0.80
N LYS A 16 -2.94 -6.72 1.41
CA LYS A 16 -3.94 -7.78 1.38
C LYS A 16 -5.22 -7.37 2.09
N ALA A 17 -5.07 -6.71 3.25
CA ALA A 17 -6.22 -6.24 4.03
C ALA A 17 -7.01 -5.17 3.28
N LEU A 18 -6.33 -4.23 2.63
CA LEU A 18 -6.99 -3.19 1.83
C LEU A 18 -7.80 -3.80 0.69
N ARG A 19 -7.20 -4.77 0.00
CA ARG A 19 -7.89 -5.46 -1.08
C ARG A 19 -9.12 -6.20 -0.58
N ALA A 20 -8.95 -6.94 0.51
CA ALA A 20 -10.05 -7.70 1.11
C ALA A 20 -11.18 -6.79 1.59
N ALA A 21 -10.85 -5.63 2.15
CA ALA A 21 -11.84 -4.66 2.62
C ALA A 21 -12.70 -4.13 1.47
N LYS A 22 -12.17 -4.13 0.25
CA LYS A 22 -12.92 -3.73 -0.95
C LYS A 22 -13.65 -4.90 -1.59
N GLY A 23 -13.47 -6.11 -1.07
CA GLY A 23 -14.08 -7.30 -1.65
C GLY A 23 -13.53 -7.67 -3.01
N LEU A 24 -12.29 -7.28 -3.31
CA LEU A 24 -11.70 -7.50 -4.62
C LEU A 24 -10.73 -8.67 -4.59
N SER A 25 -10.73 -9.46 -5.66
CA SER A 25 -9.74 -10.51 -5.86
C SER A 25 -8.47 -9.91 -6.48
N GLN A 26 -7.39 -10.67 -6.44
CA GLN A 26 -6.16 -10.27 -7.12
C GLN A 26 -6.38 -10.06 -8.62
N THR A 27 -7.20 -10.89 -9.23
CA THR A 27 -7.53 -10.78 -10.65
C THR A 27 -8.26 -9.47 -10.93
N GLU A 28 -9.21 -9.11 -10.07
CA GLU A 28 -9.97 -7.87 -10.25
C GLU A 28 -9.10 -6.65 -10.08
N VAL A 29 -8.23 -6.65 -9.08
CA VAL A 29 -7.29 -5.55 -8.87
C VAL A 29 -6.32 -5.44 -10.05
N GLY A 30 -5.85 -6.58 -10.54
CA GLY A 30 -4.99 -6.61 -11.72
C GLY A 30 -5.65 -5.98 -12.92
N ARG A 31 -6.92 -6.28 -13.14
CA ARG A 31 -7.68 -5.68 -14.24
C ARG A 31 -7.77 -4.16 -14.10
N LEU A 32 -8.05 -3.68 -12.89
CA LEU A 32 -8.15 -2.24 -12.63
C LEU A 32 -6.81 -1.54 -12.79
N LEU A 33 -5.74 -2.18 -12.41
CA LEU A 33 -4.40 -1.61 -12.51
C LEU A 33 -3.79 -1.78 -13.91
N GLY A 34 -4.36 -2.66 -14.72
CA GLY A 34 -3.86 -2.93 -16.07
C GLY A 34 -2.73 -3.96 -16.09
N VAL A 35 -2.70 -4.86 -15.12
CA VAL A 35 -1.70 -5.93 -15.04
C VAL A 35 -2.41 -7.26 -14.80
N ASN A 36 -1.67 -8.36 -14.91
CA ASN A 36 -2.27 -9.67 -14.66
C ASN A 36 -2.28 -10.02 -13.18
N GLN A 37 -3.00 -11.07 -12.83
CA GLN A 37 -3.14 -11.53 -11.46
C GLN A 37 -1.78 -11.90 -10.84
N LYS A 38 -0.90 -12.50 -11.64
CA LYS A 38 0.42 -12.89 -11.16
C LYS A 38 1.24 -11.69 -10.70
N ARG A 39 1.07 -10.56 -11.38
CA ARG A 39 1.77 -9.32 -10.99
C ARG A 39 1.26 -8.83 -9.65
N ILE A 40 -0.06 -8.85 -9.42
CA ILE A 40 -0.65 -8.45 -8.14
C ILE A 40 -0.17 -9.38 -7.03
N ALA A 41 -0.18 -10.69 -7.28
CA ALA A 41 0.30 -11.66 -6.31
C ALA A 41 1.76 -11.40 -5.92
N ARG A 42 2.59 -11.05 -6.90
CA ARG A 42 4.00 -10.75 -6.67
C ARG A 42 4.16 -9.47 -5.85
N ILE A 43 3.38 -8.43 -6.15
CA ILE A 43 3.43 -7.19 -5.39
C ILE A 43 3.02 -7.44 -3.94
N GLU A 44 1.96 -8.20 -3.70
CA GLU A 44 1.51 -8.52 -2.35
C GLU A 44 2.53 -9.39 -1.61
N ALA A 45 3.18 -10.31 -2.30
CA ALA A 45 4.16 -11.21 -1.68
C ALA A 45 5.50 -10.52 -1.39
N ALA A 46 5.85 -9.51 -2.17
CA ALA A 46 7.13 -8.83 -2.06
C ALA A 46 6.94 -7.31 -2.13
N THR A 47 6.05 -6.78 -1.29
CA THR A 47 5.73 -5.36 -1.26
C THR A 47 6.98 -4.52 -0.99
N ASP A 48 7.87 -5.02 -0.13
CA ASP A 48 9.12 -4.34 0.23
C ASP A 48 10.09 -4.21 -0.95
N ARG A 49 9.91 -5.01 -1.99
CA ARG A 49 10.74 -4.97 -3.19
C ARG A 49 10.04 -4.29 -4.36
N THR A 50 8.86 -3.78 -4.12
CA THR A 50 8.09 -3.06 -5.13
C THR A 50 8.36 -1.57 -4.96
N SER A 51 8.43 -0.84 -6.06
CA SER A 51 8.70 0.60 -5.98
C SER A 51 7.59 1.31 -5.21
N VAL A 52 7.96 2.40 -4.53
CA VAL A 52 6.99 3.22 -3.80
C VAL A 52 5.92 3.75 -4.75
N ALA A 53 6.31 4.14 -5.97
CA ALA A 53 5.37 4.64 -6.96
C ALA A 53 4.30 3.59 -7.29
N GLN A 54 4.72 2.34 -7.48
CA GLN A 54 3.80 1.26 -7.79
C GLN A 54 2.88 0.95 -6.61
N VAL A 55 3.43 0.92 -5.41
CA VAL A 55 2.65 0.68 -4.20
C VAL A 55 1.65 1.81 -3.98
N ALA A 56 2.07 3.06 -4.16
CA ALA A 56 1.19 4.21 -4.02
C ALA A 56 0.02 4.15 -5.00
N LYS A 57 0.30 3.75 -6.24
CA LYS A 57 -0.73 3.61 -7.27
C LYS A 57 -1.74 2.54 -6.89
N LEU A 58 -1.25 1.40 -6.41
CA LEU A 58 -2.12 0.31 -5.97
C LEU A 58 -2.97 0.73 -4.78
N VAL A 59 -2.36 1.37 -3.78
CA VAL A 59 -3.08 1.84 -2.59
C VAL A 59 -4.16 2.85 -2.98
N ALA A 60 -3.86 3.78 -3.88
CA ALA A 60 -4.83 4.77 -4.35
C ALA A 60 -6.01 4.09 -5.04
N LEU A 61 -5.73 3.07 -5.84
CA LEU A 61 -6.77 2.32 -6.53
C LEU A 61 -7.68 1.59 -5.55
N LEU A 62 -7.14 1.19 -4.40
CA LEU A 62 -7.91 0.55 -3.34
C LEU A 62 -8.57 1.54 -2.38
N GLY A 63 -8.56 2.82 -2.72
CA GLY A 63 -9.26 3.85 -1.93
C GLY A 63 -8.45 4.42 -0.78
N GLY A 64 -7.18 4.09 -0.69
CA GLY A 64 -6.30 4.61 0.35
C GLY A 64 -5.29 5.60 -0.19
N ARG A 65 -4.30 5.89 0.61
CA ARG A 65 -3.14 6.68 0.19
C ARG A 65 -1.97 6.38 1.12
N LEU A 66 -0.77 6.55 0.59
CA LEU A 66 0.43 6.40 1.40
C LEU A 66 0.67 7.67 2.20
N VAL A 67 1.01 7.49 3.47
CA VAL A 67 1.32 8.59 4.37
C VAL A 67 2.60 8.22 5.10
N ILE A 68 3.46 9.21 5.32
CA ILE A 68 4.65 9.03 6.14
C ILE A 68 4.41 9.75 7.45
N ASP A 69 4.44 8.99 8.53
CA ASP A 69 4.32 9.52 9.88
C ASP A 69 5.72 9.82 10.38
N ASP A 70 5.96 11.08 10.76
CA ASP A 70 7.28 11.49 11.24
C ASP A 70 7.50 11.23 12.73
N GLY A 71 6.54 10.56 13.36
CA GLY A 71 6.64 10.21 14.78
C GLY A 71 6.19 11.33 15.71
N LYS A 72 5.74 12.47 15.19
CA LYS A 72 5.23 13.56 16.02
C LYS A 72 3.74 13.42 16.20
N THR A 73 3.29 13.61 17.42
CA THR A 73 1.90 13.35 17.78
C THR A 73 1.06 14.59 18.03
N ASN A 74 1.66 15.76 18.01
CA ASN A 74 0.96 16.99 18.40
C ASN A 74 0.33 17.75 17.24
N GLY A 75 0.31 17.18 16.07
CA GLY A 75 -0.34 17.77 14.92
C GLY A 75 0.39 18.95 14.27
N LYS A 76 1.55 19.31 14.76
CA LYS A 76 2.34 20.34 14.11
C LYS A 76 2.85 19.86 12.78
N GLN A 77 2.90 20.78 11.82
CA GLN A 77 3.48 20.46 10.53
C GLN A 77 4.96 20.16 10.69
N PRO A 78 5.42 19.03 10.21
CA PRO A 78 6.84 18.74 10.20
C PRO A 78 7.53 19.67 9.22
N GLN A 79 8.71 20.08 9.58
CA GLN A 79 9.52 20.85 8.65
C GLN A 79 10.33 19.90 7.82
N ALA A 80 10.17 19.97 6.53
CA ALA A 80 10.96 19.16 5.61
C ALA A 80 12.36 19.76 5.55
N THR A 81 13.30 19.05 6.12
CA THR A 81 14.68 19.51 6.16
C THR A 81 15.62 18.63 5.34
N TRP A 82 15.07 17.69 4.64
CA TRP A 82 15.86 16.82 3.77
C TRP A 82 16.04 17.39 2.39
#